data_fecb6ab5a365b82e8e24a23ce455cab2
#
_entry.id   fecb6ab5a365b82e8e24a23ce455cab2
#
_cell.length_a   1.000
_cell.length_b   1.000
_cell.length_c   1.000
_cell.angle_alpha   90.00
_cell.angle_beta   90.00
_cell.angle_gamma   90.00
#
_symmetry.space_group_name_H-M   'P 1'
#
loop_
_entity.id
_entity.type
_entity.pdbx_description
1 polymer ?
#
loop_
_entity_poly.entity_id
_entity_poly.type
_entity_poly.pdbx_seq_one_letter_code
_entity_poly.pdbx_strand_id
1 'polypeptide(L)'
;MKGLKINYKGKNTIAAVKDGDLLVVDMHDVRGESFFYAGSVDYDEQLSRVWYPIVPIELGDTFEFEVVETDQMTEPVETKKKDVERPISKLEQFYRLESLIKERGLL
;
A
#
# COMPACT_ATOMS: atom_id res chain seq x y z
N MET A 1 -0.08 -1.05 -16.67
CA MET A 1 0.16 -1.44 -15.25
C MET A 1 -1.13 -1.59 -14.50
N LYS A 2 -1.15 -2.41 -13.50
CA LYS A 2 -2.30 -2.52 -12.62
C LYS A 2 -2.35 -1.39 -11.63
N GLY A 3 -3.54 -0.88 -11.40
CA GLY A 3 -3.76 0.18 -10.44
C GLY A 3 -5.06 -0.03 -9.67
N LEU A 4 -5.28 0.84 -8.71
CA LEU A 4 -6.49 0.88 -7.93
C LEU A 4 -7.15 2.24 -8.11
N LYS A 5 -8.36 2.24 -8.64
CA LYS A 5 -9.17 3.44 -8.73
C LYS A 5 -9.92 3.61 -7.41
N ILE A 6 -9.68 4.71 -6.76
CA ILE A 6 -10.26 5.03 -5.46
C ILE A 6 -11.27 6.17 -5.65
N ASN A 7 -12.52 5.93 -5.30
CA ASN A 7 -13.53 6.97 -5.26
C ASN A 7 -13.80 7.33 -3.80
N TYR A 8 -13.51 8.57 -3.44
CA TYR A 8 -13.70 9.11 -2.12
C TYR A 8 -14.20 10.55 -2.22
N LYS A 9 -15.35 10.83 -1.61
CA LYS A 9 -16.01 12.14 -1.62
C LYS A 9 -16.20 12.71 -3.03
N GLY A 10 -16.57 11.84 -3.97
CA GLY A 10 -16.79 12.21 -5.36
C GLY A 10 -15.54 12.43 -6.21
N LYS A 11 -14.36 12.19 -5.64
CA LYS A 11 -13.09 12.31 -6.33
C LYS A 11 -12.57 10.94 -6.70
N ASN A 12 -12.21 10.75 -7.96
CA ASN A 12 -11.53 9.55 -8.45
C ASN A 12 -10.02 9.75 -8.43
N THR A 13 -9.33 8.82 -7.83
CA THR A 13 -7.86 8.80 -7.77
C THR A 13 -7.40 7.44 -8.27
N ILE A 14 -6.44 7.43 -9.19
CA ILE A 14 -5.83 6.19 -9.67
C ILE A 14 -4.45 6.10 -9.07
N ALA A 15 -4.30 5.17 -8.13
CA ALA A 15 -3.03 4.82 -7.53
C ALA A 15 -2.48 3.61 -8.27
N ALA A 16 -1.25 3.68 -8.74
CA ALA A 16 -0.67 2.61 -9.52
C ALA A 16 0.83 2.51 -9.29
N VAL A 17 1.39 1.34 -9.59
CA VAL A 17 2.82 1.10 -9.54
C VAL A 17 3.18 0.13 -10.65
N LYS A 18 4.28 0.42 -11.33
CA LYS A 18 4.74 -0.41 -12.45
C LYS A 18 5.39 -1.71 -11.97
N ASP A 19 6.23 -1.62 -10.96
CA ASP A 19 6.99 -2.74 -10.42
C ASP A 19 7.20 -2.55 -8.94
N GLY A 20 6.22 -2.97 -8.14
CA GLY A 20 6.30 -2.80 -6.70
C GLY A 20 4.99 -3.12 -5.99
N ASP A 21 4.85 -2.53 -4.82
CA ASP A 21 3.68 -2.73 -3.95
C ASP A 21 2.83 -1.48 -3.89
N LEU A 22 1.53 -1.69 -3.97
CA LEU A 22 0.51 -0.68 -3.73
C LEU A 22 -0.16 -0.99 -2.41
N LEU A 23 -0.14 -0.03 -1.49
CA LEU A 23 -0.66 -0.20 -0.15
C LEU A 23 -1.81 0.77 0.10
N VAL A 24 -2.95 0.20 0.48
CA VAL A 24 -4.11 0.97 0.92
C VAL A 24 -4.47 0.48 2.33
N VAL A 25 -4.53 1.40 3.27
CA VAL A 25 -4.73 1.07 4.69
C VAL A 25 -5.84 1.90 5.28
N ASP A 26 -6.77 1.21 5.91
CA ASP A 26 -7.78 1.80 6.78
C ASP A 26 -7.39 1.47 8.22
N MET A 27 -7.14 2.50 9.02
CA MET A 27 -6.65 2.36 10.38
C MET A 27 -7.64 2.93 11.38
N HIS A 28 -7.85 2.19 12.47
CA HIS A 28 -8.67 2.63 13.60
C HIS A 28 -7.85 2.52 14.88
N ASP A 29 -7.96 3.52 15.74
CA ASP A 29 -7.32 3.46 17.05
C ASP A 29 -8.31 3.20 18.18
N VAL A 30 -7.78 3.03 19.39
CA VAL A 30 -8.60 2.74 20.58
C VAL A 30 -9.47 3.93 21.02
N ARG A 31 -9.21 5.13 20.49
CA ARG A 31 -9.98 6.34 20.78
C ARG A 31 -11.14 6.52 19.81
N GLY A 32 -11.28 5.61 18.85
CA GLY A 32 -12.28 5.70 17.79
C GLY A 32 -11.89 6.62 16.65
N GLU A 33 -10.65 7.08 16.58
CA GLU A 33 -10.15 7.84 15.45
C GLU A 33 -9.84 6.91 14.31
N SER A 34 -10.20 7.33 13.10
CA SER A 34 -9.99 6.52 11.88
C SER A 34 -9.20 7.32 10.85
N PHE A 35 -8.30 6.63 10.16
CA PHE A 35 -7.41 7.24 9.18
C PHE A 35 -7.33 6.38 7.93
N PHE A 36 -7.07 7.01 6.79
CA PHE A 36 -6.89 6.35 5.51
C PHE A 36 -5.56 6.73 4.90
N TYR A 37 -4.89 5.76 4.29
CA TYR A 37 -3.62 5.95 3.60
C TYR A 37 -3.63 5.19 2.29
N ALA A 38 -3.09 5.78 1.23
CA ALA A 38 -2.85 5.09 -0.03
C ALA A 38 -1.52 5.55 -0.63
N GLY A 39 -0.64 4.60 -0.88
CA GLY A 39 0.67 4.87 -1.44
C GLY A 39 1.25 3.65 -2.13
N SER A 40 2.39 3.85 -2.78
CA SER A 40 3.10 2.79 -3.46
C SER A 40 4.61 2.88 -3.22
N VAL A 41 5.27 1.74 -3.41
CA VAL A 41 6.73 1.64 -3.46
C VAL A 41 7.10 0.99 -4.78
N ASP A 42 7.86 1.71 -5.60
CA ASP A 42 8.36 1.23 -6.88
C ASP A 42 9.80 0.75 -6.70
N TYR A 43 10.04 -0.54 -6.92
CA TYR A 43 11.36 -1.15 -6.72
C TYR A 43 12.30 -0.89 -7.89
N ASP A 44 11.76 -0.66 -9.08
CA ASP A 44 12.56 -0.35 -10.26
C ASP A 44 13.10 1.08 -10.19
N GLU A 45 12.22 2.03 -9.94
CA GLU A 45 12.58 3.45 -9.88
C GLU A 45 13.07 3.90 -8.50
N GLN A 46 12.97 3.06 -7.49
CA GLN A 46 13.33 3.37 -6.10
C GLN A 46 12.60 4.62 -5.60
N LEU A 47 11.28 4.63 -5.83
CA LEU A 47 10.41 5.74 -5.45
C LEU A 47 9.27 5.27 -4.58
N SER A 48 8.91 6.13 -3.63
CA SER A 48 7.68 6.04 -2.87
C SER A 48 6.75 7.16 -3.31
N ARG A 49 5.50 6.80 -3.67
CA ARG A 49 4.48 7.77 -4.06
C ARG A 49 3.31 7.66 -3.11
N VAL A 50 2.74 8.80 -2.74
CA VAL A 50 1.59 8.85 -1.83
C VAL A 50 0.47 9.65 -2.48
N TRP A 51 -0.72 9.06 -2.59
CA TRP A 51 -1.93 9.74 -3.08
C TRP A 51 -2.80 10.22 -1.94
N TYR A 52 -2.91 9.43 -0.88
CA TYR A 52 -3.57 9.81 0.36
C TYR A 52 -2.59 9.61 1.51
N PRO A 53 -1.99 10.70 2.03
CA PRO A 53 -1.25 10.63 3.29
C PRO A 53 -2.23 10.27 4.41
N ILE A 54 -1.79 10.09 5.62
CA ILE A 54 -2.70 9.78 6.73
C ILE A 54 -3.80 10.83 6.80
N VAL A 55 -4.98 10.48 6.28
CA VAL A 55 -6.14 11.38 6.16
C VAL A 55 -7.18 10.95 7.18
N PRO A 56 -7.65 11.86 8.06
CA PRO A 56 -8.72 11.51 8.98
C PRO A 56 -10.01 11.24 8.20
N ILE A 57 -10.72 10.20 8.62
CA ILE A 57 -12.02 9.83 8.05
C ILE A 57 -13.06 9.81 9.16
N GLU A 58 -14.29 10.11 8.78
CA GLU A 58 -15.40 10.22 9.73
C GLU A 58 -16.42 9.11 9.51
N LEU A 59 -17.23 8.87 10.53
CA LEU A 59 -18.32 7.92 10.43
C LEU A 59 -19.25 8.32 9.28
N GLY A 60 -19.58 7.36 8.42
CA GLY A 60 -20.40 7.63 7.24
C GLY A 60 -19.60 7.88 5.96
N ASP A 61 -18.30 8.14 6.07
CA ASP A 61 -17.43 8.22 4.90
C ASP A 61 -17.36 6.88 4.19
N THR A 62 -17.40 6.90 2.87
CA THR A 62 -17.34 5.69 2.05
C THR A 62 -16.24 5.78 1.03
N PHE A 63 -15.62 4.63 0.76
CA PHE A 63 -14.61 4.46 -0.28
C PHE A 63 -15.09 3.38 -1.24
N GLU A 64 -14.96 3.62 -2.53
CA GLU A 64 -15.17 2.61 -3.56
C GLU A 64 -13.84 2.31 -4.24
N PHE A 65 -13.54 1.04 -4.44
CA PHE A 65 -12.30 0.59 -5.02
C PHE A 65 -12.58 -0.26 -6.26
N GLU A 66 -11.79 -0.03 -7.29
CA GLU A 66 -11.84 -0.82 -8.51
C GLU A 66 -10.41 -1.11 -8.97
N VAL A 67 -10.12 -2.39 -9.20
CA VAL A 67 -8.84 -2.79 -9.81
C VAL A 67 -8.90 -2.47 -11.29
N VAL A 68 -7.97 -1.69 -11.78
CA VAL A 68 -7.95 -1.22 -13.16
C VAL A 68 -6.61 -1.54 -13.84
N GLU A 69 -6.64 -1.71 -15.14
CA GLU A 69 -5.45 -1.68 -15.98
C GLU A 69 -5.31 -0.26 -16.52
N THR A 70 -4.15 0.36 -16.34
CA THR A 70 -3.98 1.77 -16.69
C THR A 70 -2.56 2.05 -17.19
N ASP A 71 -2.45 3.03 -18.09
CA ASP A 71 -1.17 3.57 -18.53
C ASP A 71 -0.76 4.82 -17.73
N GLN A 72 -1.70 5.36 -16.96
CA GLN A 72 -1.50 6.60 -16.24
C GLN A 72 -2.01 6.47 -14.81
N MET A 73 -1.34 7.18 -13.91
CA MET A 73 -1.77 7.33 -12.53
C MET A 73 -2.13 8.79 -12.26
N THR A 74 -2.98 9.01 -11.26
CA THR A 74 -3.21 10.36 -10.75
C THR A 74 -1.89 10.87 -10.16
N GLU A 75 -1.60 12.15 -10.34
CA GLU A 75 -0.40 12.73 -9.77
C GLU A 75 -0.41 12.57 -8.26
N PRO A 76 0.63 11.94 -7.68
CA PRO A 76 0.69 11.76 -6.22
C PRO A 76 0.93 13.10 -5.52
N VAL A 77 0.43 13.22 -4.30
CA VAL A 77 0.65 14.42 -3.48
C VAL A 77 2.07 14.47 -2.93
N GLU A 78 2.74 13.33 -2.87
CA GLU A 78 4.11 13.22 -2.39
C GLU A 78 4.86 12.14 -3.16
N THR A 79 6.10 12.42 -3.54
CA THR A 79 7.01 11.45 -4.16
C THR A 79 8.37 11.60 -3.51
N LYS A 80 8.91 10.49 -3.00
CA LYS A 80 10.23 10.46 -2.34
C LYS A 80 11.09 9.35 -2.91
N LYS A 81 12.38 9.59 -3.01
CA LYS A 81 13.34 8.51 -3.28
C LYS A 81 13.48 7.65 -2.04
N LYS A 82 13.46 6.34 -2.24
CA LYS A 82 13.70 5.36 -1.18
C LYS A 82 14.64 4.29 -1.67
N ASP A 83 15.62 3.94 -0.81
CA ASP A 83 16.42 2.75 -0.98
C ASP A 83 15.59 1.56 -0.47
N VAL A 84 14.97 0.83 -1.38
CA VAL A 84 14.14 -0.32 -1.02
C VAL A 84 14.61 -1.54 -1.77
N GLU A 85 14.65 -2.65 -1.08
CA GLU A 85 14.91 -3.95 -1.67
C GLU A 85 13.58 -4.65 -1.94
N ARG A 86 13.54 -5.43 -3.03
CA ARG A 86 12.37 -6.27 -3.30
C ARG A 86 12.14 -7.21 -2.13
N PRO A 87 10.91 -7.32 -1.62
CA PRO A 87 10.65 -8.30 -0.59
C PRO A 87 10.87 -9.71 -1.13
N ILE A 88 11.31 -10.59 -0.26
CA ILE A 88 11.41 -12.00 -0.58
C ILE A 88 10.03 -12.59 -0.80
N SER A 89 9.95 -13.65 -1.60
CA SER A 89 8.68 -14.31 -1.86
C SER A 89 8.05 -14.84 -0.56
N LYS A 90 6.74 -15.03 -0.58
CA LYS A 90 6.02 -15.60 0.57
C LYS A 90 6.56 -16.97 0.96
N LEU A 91 6.98 -17.77 -0.04
CA LEU A 91 7.56 -19.08 0.19
C LEU A 91 8.91 -18.96 0.92
N GLU A 92 9.77 -18.05 0.50
CA GLU A 92 11.04 -17.79 1.18
C GLU A 92 10.83 -17.30 2.60
N GLN A 93 9.86 -16.43 2.82
CA GLN A 93 9.50 -15.96 4.15
C GLN A 93 9.05 -17.12 5.05
N PHE A 94 8.26 -18.02 4.51
CA PHE A 94 7.82 -19.21 5.21
C PHE A 94 9.00 -20.10 5.62
N TYR A 95 9.91 -20.38 4.71
CA TYR A 95 11.09 -21.21 5.00
C TYR A 95 12.01 -20.56 6.03
N ARG A 96 12.19 -19.26 5.97
CA ARG A 96 12.98 -18.54 6.97
C ARG A 96 12.35 -18.63 8.35
N LEU A 97 11.04 -18.47 8.43
CA LEU A 97 10.32 -18.58 9.70
C LEU A 97 10.38 -20.00 10.25
N GLU A 98 10.19 -21.02 9.42
CA GLU A 98 10.30 -22.42 9.81
C GLU A 98 11.69 -22.74 10.36
N SER A 99 12.72 -22.32 9.67
CA SER A 99 14.11 -22.50 10.10
C SER A 99 14.37 -21.84 11.46
N LEU A 100 13.87 -20.62 11.65
CA LEU A 100 14.03 -19.88 12.89
C LEU A 100 13.32 -20.58 14.05
N ILE A 101 12.12 -21.11 13.82
CA ILE A 101 11.35 -21.83 14.82
C ILE A 101 12.04 -23.13 15.21
N LYS A 102 12.57 -23.86 14.26
CA LYS A 102 13.32 -25.10 14.51
C LYS A 102 14.59 -24.82 15.29
N GLU A 103 15.33 -23.77 14.95
CA GLU A 103 16.54 -23.35 15.62
C GLU A 103 16.26 -23.04 17.11
N ARG A 104 15.12 -22.45 17.40
CA ARG A 104 14.70 -22.14 18.76
C ARG A 104 14.05 -23.31 19.51
N GLY A 105 13.95 -24.45 18.86
CA GLY A 105 13.36 -25.65 19.48
C GLY A 105 11.85 -25.56 19.67
N LEU A 106 11.14 -24.78 18.88
CA LEU A 106 9.70 -24.60 18.96
C LEU A 106 8.92 -25.54 18.05
N LEU A 107 9.61 -26.29 17.23
CA LEU A 107 9.04 -27.34 16.38
C LEU A 107 9.67 -28.69 16.68
#